data_cbe6c91b5cf5390b5dadc3e74d4c19bd
#
_entry.id   cbe6c91b5cf5390b5dadc3e74d4c19bd
#
_cell.length_a   1.000
_cell.length_b   1.000
_cell.length_c   1.000
_cell.angle_alpha   90.00
_cell.angle_beta   90.00
_cell.angle_gamma   90.00
#
_symmetry.space_group_name_H-M   'P 1'
#
loop_
_entity.id
_entity.type
_entity.pdbx_description
1 polymer ?
#
loop_
_entity_poly.entity_id
_entity_poly.type
_entity_poly.pdbx_seq_one_letter_code
_entity_poly.pdbx_strand_id
1 'polypeptide(L)'
;MDNSIKKVNIKQKNSILKKITSTKINLIISIMLTILLLTICIIAPYISPYDPNLQDLSISLMPPNSEHLFGTDKFGRDLFSRVLCGGAPSILGSVAIVFIVTVIGVFIGVLGGYFGGKIDSFLSKINDIFLAFPGMVLAVVVAGMLGNGLLNAIIALSIVRWTKFARLARSKTISIKEMTFISSCKISGLSDFQIITKHIIPNIMRELVITVMLDIGVTMLEIAGLSFLGLGVQPPTAEW
;
A
#
# COMPACT_ATOMS: atom_id res chain seq x y z
N MET A 1 28.80 -11.78 -45.23
CA MET A 1 28.39 -10.69 -44.33
C MET A 1 26.89 -10.76 -43.93
N ASP A 2 26.04 -11.25 -44.80
CA ASP A 2 24.56 -11.32 -44.57
C ASP A 2 24.11 -12.39 -43.52
N ASN A 3 24.80 -13.55 -43.47
CA ASN A 3 24.45 -14.65 -42.54
C ASN A 3 24.76 -14.35 -41.06
N SER A 4 25.75 -13.51 -40.77
CA SER A 4 26.09 -13.10 -39.40
C SER A 4 25.08 -12.11 -38.85
N ILE A 5 24.58 -11.19 -39.65
CA ILE A 5 23.57 -10.20 -39.31
C ILE A 5 22.21 -10.88 -39.01
N LYS A 6 21.81 -11.86 -39.83
CA LYS A 6 20.59 -12.67 -39.60
C LYS A 6 20.67 -13.48 -38.33
N LYS A 7 21.81 -14.10 -37.98
CA LYS A 7 21.99 -14.86 -36.73
C LYS A 7 21.92 -13.97 -35.50
N VAL A 8 22.48 -12.75 -35.55
CA VAL A 8 22.40 -11.77 -34.44
C VAL A 8 20.97 -11.33 -34.23
N ASN A 9 20.23 -10.99 -35.30
CA ASN A 9 18.81 -10.58 -35.21
C ASN A 9 17.91 -11.70 -34.65
N ILE A 10 18.10 -12.96 -35.02
CA ILE A 10 17.33 -14.09 -34.50
C ILE A 10 17.61 -14.31 -33.00
N LYS A 11 18.88 -14.22 -32.59
CA LYS A 11 19.28 -14.38 -31.19
C LYS A 11 18.72 -13.27 -30.30
N GLN A 12 18.70 -12.04 -30.80
CA GLN A 12 18.13 -10.88 -30.12
C GLN A 12 16.60 -10.98 -30.01
N LYS A 13 15.92 -11.40 -31.09
CA LYS A 13 14.46 -11.64 -31.09
C LYS A 13 14.05 -12.75 -30.11
N ASN A 14 14.79 -13.86 -30.07
CA ASN A 14 14.54 -14.96 -29.16
C ASN A 14 14.80 -14.57 -27.70
N SER A 15 15.81 -13.73 -27.42
CA SER A 15 16.06 -13.18 -26.09
C SER A 15 14.92 -12.27 -25.63
N ILE A 16 14.41 -11.40 -26.50
CA ILE A 16 13.28 -10.52 -26.21
C ILE A 16 12.00 -11.33 -25.97
N LEU A 17 11.70 -12.33 -26.81
CA LEU A 17 10.54 -13.21 -26.63
C LEU A 17 10.61 -13.98 -25.31
N LYS A 18 11.78 -14.53 -24.96
CA LYS A 18 12.00 -15.23 -23.68
C LYS A 18 11.81 -14.31 -22.48
N LYS A 19 12.27 -13.06 -22.58
CA LYS A 19 12.08 -12.05 -21.53
C LYS A 19 10.61 -11.67 -21.37
N ILE A 20 9.87 -11.48 -22.46
CA ILE A 20 8.42 -11.17 -22.43
C ILE A 20 7.63 -12.34 -21.84
N THR A 21 7.96 -13.57 -22.21
CA THR A 21 7.28 -14.77 -21.70
C THR A 21 7.56 -14.94 -20.20
N SER A 22 8.80 -14.77 -19.76
CA SER A 22 9.17 -14.81 -18.34
C SER A 22 8.44 -13.74 -17.53
N THR A 23 8.33 -12.51 -18.03
CA THR A 23 7.61 -11.43 -17.37
C THR A 23 6.11 -11.74 -17.23
N LYS A 24 5.48 -12.32 -18.25
CA LYS A 24 4.06 -12.74 -18.17
C LYS A 24 3.84 -13.85 -17.15
N ILE A 25 4.74 -14.84 -17.13
CA ILE A 25 4.66 -15.94 -16.16
C ILE A 25 4.79 -15.42 -14.73
N ASN A 26 5.77 -14.56 -14.46
CA ASN A 26 5.96 -13.95 -13.15
C ASN A 26 4.73 -13.12 -12.72
N LEU A 27 4.13 -12.38 -13.64
CA LEU A 27 2.89 -11.63 -13.38
C LEU A 27 1.75 -12.57 -12.99
N ILE A 28 1.53 -13.65 -13.74
CA ILE A 28 0.48 -14.64 -13.46
C ILE A 28 0.70 -15.27 -12.09
N ILE A 29 1.93 -15.69 -11.79
CA ILE A 29 2.28 -16.28 -10.48
C ILE A 29 2.00 -15.29 -9.35
N SER A 30 2.42 -14.02 -9.50
CA SER A 30 2.18 -12.98 -8.50
C SER A 30 0.70 -12.73 -8.26
N ILE A 31 -0.10 -12.67 -9.33
CA ILE A 31 -1.56 -12.52 -9.23
C ILE A 31 -2.18 -13.73 -8.52
N MET A 32 -1.78 -14.94 -8.90
CA MET A 32 -2.28 -16.17 -8.27
C MET A 32 -1.98 -16.22 -6.77
N LEU A 33 -0.73 -15.87 -6.39
CA LEU A 33 -0.33 -15.82 -4.98
C LEU A 33 -1.12 -14.75 -4.20
N THR A 34 -1.33 -13.59 -4.80
CA THR A 34 -2.13 -12.52 -4.17
C THR A 34 -3.59 -12.97 -3.99
N ILE A 35 -4.19 -13.56 -5.02
CA ILE A 35 -5.57 -14.08 -4.94
C ILE A 35 -5.66 -15.19 -3.88
N LEU A 36 -4.70 -16.11 -3.86
CA LEU A 36 -4.64 -17.20 -2.87
C LEU A 36 -4.59 -16.63 -1.44
N LEU A 37 -3.71 -15.67 -1.19
CA LEU A 37 -3.55 -15.03 0.12
C LEU A 37 -4.84 -14.32 0.54
N LEU A 38 -5.43 -13.51 -0.34
CA LEU A 38 -6.71 -12.83 -0.05
C LEU A 38 -7.85 -13.83 0.20
N THR A 39 -7.89 -14.92 -0.56
CA THR A 39 -8.89 -15.98 -0.37
C THR A 39 -8.73 -16.64 1.00
N ILE A 40 -7.50 -16.97 1.39
CA ILE A 40 -7.22 -17.53 2.73
C ILE A 40 -7.69 -16.55 3.81
N CYS A 41 -7.38 -15.27 3.71
CA CYS A 41 -7.81 -14.27 4.70
C CYS A 41 -9.33 -14.12 4.82
N ILE A 42 -10.06 -14.23 3.69
CA ILE A 42 -11.53 -14.15 3.68
C ILE A 42 -12.16 -15.41 4.29
N ILE A 43 -11.60 -16.59 3.97
CA ILE A 43 -12.14 -17.88 4.41
C ILE A 43 -11.64 -18.24 5.82
N ALA A 44 -10.57 -17.62 6.28
CA ALA A 44 -9.92 -17.92 7.57
C ALA A 44 -10.89 -18.11 8.76
N PRO A 45 -11.90 -17.25 8.99
CA PRO A 45 -12.83 -17.43 10.10
C PRO A 45 -13.65 -18.73 10.02
N TYR A 46 -13.83 -19.29 8.81
CA TYR A 46 -14.61 -20.50 8.58
C TYR A 46 -13.78 -21.79 8.60
N ILE A 47 -12.46 -21.69 8.31
CA ILE A 47 -11.54 -22.83 8.27
C ILE A 47 -10.63 -22.91 9.49
N SER A 48 -10.66 -21.90 10.35
CA SER A 48 -9.88 -21.85 11.60
C SER A 48 -10.32 -23.01 12.51
N PRO A 49 -9.41 -23.87 12.95
CA PRO A 49 -9.75 -25.01 13.84
C PRO A 49 -10.32 -24.55 15.19
N TYR A 50 -9.84 -23.41 15.70
CA TYR A 50 -10.23 -22.84 16.99
C TYR A 50 -10.60 -21.39 16.85
N ASP A 51 -11.36 -20.85 17.83
CA ASP A 51 -11.55 -19.40 17.94
C ASP A 51 -10.20 -18.74 18.26
N PRO A 52 -9.69 -17.83 17.40
CA PRO A 52 -8.39 -17.19 17.58
C PRO A 52 -8.29 -16.33 18.83
N ASN A 53 -9.43 -16.01 19.46
CA ASN A 53 -9.52 -15.13 20.64
C ASN A 53 -9.76 -15.90 21.95
N LEU A 54 -10.16 -17.17 21.86
CA LEU A 54 -10.43 -18.00 23.03
C LEU A 54 -9.14 -18.24 23.83
N GLN A 55 -9.19 -17.93 25.12
CA GLN A 55 -8.06 -18.08 26.04
C GLN A 55 -8.28 -19.29 26.93
N ASP A 56 -7.26 -20.14 27.04
CA ASP A 56 -7.20 -21.26 27.97
C ASP A 56 -5.80 -21.35 28.60
N LEU A 57 -5.67 -20.83 29.81
CA LEU A 57 -4.40 -20.79 30.53
C LEU A 57 -3.85 -22.16 30.87
N SER A 58 -4.67 -23.23 30.86
CA SER A 58 -4.22 -24.61 31.15
C SER A 58 -3.26 -25.15 30.07
N ILE A 59 -3.37 -24.63 28.84
CA ILE A 59 -2.53 -24.98 27.68
C ILE A 59 -1.59 -23.84 27.26
N SER A 60 -1.26 -22.94 28.19
CA SER A 60 -0.34 -21.83 27.94
C SER A 60 1.04 -22.30 27.49
N LEU A 61 1.58 -21.69 26.41
CA LEU A 61 2.90 -21.96 25.85
C LEU A 61 3.14 -23.43 25.47
N MET A 62 2.08 -24.15 25.11
CA MET A 62 2.19 -25.53 24.64
C MET A 62 2.93 -25.57 23.30
N PRO A 63 3.91 -26.48 23.13
CA PRO A 63 4.61 -26.65 21.87
C PRO A 63 3.69 -27.21 20.78
N PRO A 64 4.08 -27.10 19.49
CA PRO A 64 3.34 -27.69 18.38
C PRO A 64 3.03 -29.18 18.60
N ASN A 65 1.78 -29.57 18.38
CA ASN A 65 1.27 -30.94 18.51
C ASN A 65 0.15 -31.21 17.50
N SER A 66 -0.51 -32.39 17.58
CA SER A 66 -1.59 -32.77 16.67
C SER A 66 -2.88 -31.95 16.81
N GLU A 67 -3.13 -31.37 17.98
CA GLU A 67 -4.28 -30.53 18.26
C GLU A 67 -3.98 -29.08 17.93
N HIS A 68 -2.79 -28.59 18.32
CA HIS A 68 -2.34 -27.22 18.08
C HIS A 68 -1.12 -27.24 17.15
N LEU A 69 -1.34 -27.10 15.84
CA LEU A 69 -0.32 -27.25 14.81
C LEU A 69 0.90 -26.33 14.99
N PHE A 70 0.69 -25.10 15.47
CA PHE A 70 1.76 -24.14 15.78
C PHE A 70 1.93 -23.92 17.28
N GLY A 71 1.29 -24.76 18.11
CA GLY A 71 1.27 -24.59 19.56
C GLY A 71 0.35 -23.44 19.99
N THR A 72 0.49 -23.02 21.26
CA THR A 72 -0.32 -21.98 21.87
C THR A 72 0.55 -20.82 22.38
N ASP A 73 -0.06 -19.65 22.48
CA ASP A 73 0.59 -18.46 23.03
C ASP A 73 0.55 -18.42 24.58
N LYS A 74 1.07 -17.35 25.18
CA LYS A 74 1.09 -17.15 26.64
C LYS A 74 -0.30 -17.10 27.29
N PHE A 75 -1.35 -16.93 26.52
CA PHE A 75 -2.74 -16.94 26.97
C PHE A 75 -3.46 -18.25 26.61
N GLY A 76 -2.72 -19.25 26.07
CA GLY A 76 -3.28 -20.52 25.63
C GLY A 76 -4.11 -20.44 24.35
N ARG A 77 -3.98 -19.36 23.57
CA ARG A 77 -4.70 -19.20 22.28
C ARG A 77 -3.97 -19.95 21.19
N ASP A 78 -4.71 -20.60 20.28
CA ASP A 78 -4.11 -21.36 19.18
C ASP A 78 -3.42 -20.45 18.17
N LEU A 79 -2.10 -20.64 18.01
CA LEU A 79 -1.29 -19.79 17.12
C LEU A 79 -1.64 -19.95 15.64
N PHE A 80 -1.98 -21.18 15.19
CA PHE A 80 -2.36 -21.41 13.80
C PHE A 80 -3.62 -20.65 13.43
N SER A 81 -4.67 -20.72 14.26
CA SER A 81 -5.91 -19.98 14.10
C SER A 81 -5.68 -18.47 14.11
N ARG A 82 -4.80 -17.98 14.97
CA ARG A 82 -4.42 -16.55 15.03
C ARG A 82 -3.69 -16.09 13.78
N VAL A 83 -2.79 -16.88 13.23
CA VAL A 83 -2.10 -16.57 11.97
C VAL A 83 -3.07 -16.52 10.80
N LEU A 84 -4.02 -17.46 10.73
CA LEU A 84 -5.04 -17.46 9.69
C LEU A 84 -5.95 -16.20 9.77
N CYS A 85 -6.50 -15.94 10.93
CA CYS A 85 -7.50 -14.89 11.12
C CYS A 85 -6.87 -13.48 11.20
N GLY A 86 -5.61 -13.36 11.63
CA GLY A 86 -4.91 -12.08 11.76
C GLY A 86 -4.62 -11.37 10.45
N GLY A 87 -4.63 -12.10 9.33
CA GLY A 87 -4.39 -11.52 8.01
C GLY A 87 -5.43 -10.49 7.58
N ALA A 88 -6.71 -10.72 7.88
CA ALA A 88 -7.78 -9.83 7.46
C ALA A 88 -7.67 -8.42 8.07
N PRO A 89 -7.54 -8.21 9.39
CA PRO A 89 -7.34 -6.88 9.96
C PRO A 89 -6.10 -6.16 9.43
N SER A 90 -4.97 -6.87 9.30
CA SER A 90 -3.73 -6.30 8.82
C SER A 90 -3.80 -5.86 7.35
N ILE A 91 -4.33 -6.70 6.47
CA ILE A 91 -4.47 -6.38 5.04
C ILE A 91 -5.52 -5.28 4.82
N LEU A 92 -6.71 -5.41 5.41
CA LEU A 92 -7.78 -4.42 5.22
C LEU A 92 -7.38 -3.06 5.81
N GLY A 93 -6.73 -3.05 6.98
CA GLY A 93 -6.21 -1.83 7.60
C GLY A 93 -5.18 -1.14 6.71
N SER A 94 -4.20 -1.89 6.18
CA SER A 94 -3.18 -1.33 5.30
C SER A 94 -3.75 -0.82 3.97
N VAL A 95 -4.67 -1.57 3.36
CA VAL A 95 -5.35 -1.13 2.12
C VAL A 95 -6.16 0.13 2.35
N ALA A 96 -6.89 0.22 3.48
CA ALA A 96 -7.67 1.41 3.83
C ALA A 96 -6.76 2.64 3.99
N ILE A 97 -5.65 2.51 4.71
CA ILE A 97 -4.68 3.61 4.87
C ILE A 97 -4.12 4.03 3.51
N VAL A 98 -3.60 3.08 2.73
CA VAL A 98 -2.98 3.38 1.43
C VAL A 98 -4.00 4.01 0.47
N PHE A 99 -5.26 3.58 0.49
CA PHE A 99 -6.33 4.21 -0.27
C PHE A 99 -6.55 5.67 0.15
N ILE A 100 -6.73 5.92 1.45
CA ILE A 100 -6.97 7.26 2.00
C ILE A 100 -5.80 8.21 1.65
N VAL A 101 -4.56 7.78 1.94
CA VAL A 101 -3.38 8.63 1.71
C VAL A 101 -3.11 8.87 0.23
N THR A 102 -3.44 7.90 -0.62
CA THR A 102 -3.34 8.06 -2.08
C THR A 102 -4.35 9.09 -2.58
N VAL A 103 -5.62 8.98 -2.19
CA VAL A 103 -6.67 9.91 -2.61
C VAL A 103 -6.34 11.34 -2.17
N ILE A 104 -6.02 11.52 -0.88
CA ILE A 104 -5.67 12.85 -0.33
C ILE A 104 -4.39 13.39 -0.98
N GLY A 105 -3.34 12.56 -1.04
CA GLY A 105 -2.06 12.97 -1.58
C GLY A 105 -2.12 13.31 -3.06
N VAL A 106 -2.80 12.48 -3.87
CA VAL A 106 -2.98 12.76 -5.31
C VAL A 106 -3.78 14.03 -5.52
N PHE A 107 -4.86 14.23 -4.78
CA PHE A 107 -5.67 15.45 -4.87
C PHE A 107 -4.82 16.71 -4.59
N ILE A 108 -4.12 16.73 -3.47
CA ILE A 108 -3.26 17.86 -3.07
C ILE A 108 -2.10 18.05 -4.06
N GLY A 109 -1.43 16.97 -4.44
CA GLY A 109 -0.29 17.01 -5.34
C GLY A 109 -0.65 17.48 -6.76
N VAL A 110 -1.78 17.00 -7.29
CA VAL A 110 -2.27 17.43 -8.61
C VAL A 110 -2.67 18.90 -8.59
N LEU A 111 -3.38 19.35 -7.55
CA LEU A 111 -3.75 20.77 -7.42
C LEU A 111 -2.49 21.67 -7.37
N GLY A 112 -1.53 21.37 -6.51
CA GLY A 112 -0.29 22.14 -6.42
C GLY A 112 0.48 22.14 -7.73
N GLY A 113 0.71 20.94 -8.30
CA GLY A 113 1.48 20.79 -9.54
C GLY A 113 0.81 21.45 -10.77
N TYR A 114 -0.51 21.38 -10.87
CA TYR A 114 -1.24 21.94 -12.01
C TYR A 114 -1.36 23.46 -11.95
N PHE A 115 -1.87 24.00 -10.85
CA PHE A 115 -2.08 25.45 -10.72
C PHE A 115 -0.78 26.22 -10.49
N GLY A 116 0.16 25.65 -9.74
CA GLY A 116 1.44 26.31 -9.47
C GLY A 116 1.32 27.52 -8.57
N GLY A 117 2.32 28.41 -8.64
CA GLY A 117 2.32 29.72 -8.00
C GLY A 117 2.05 29.69 -6.48
N LYS A 118 1.12 30.53 -6.01
CA LYS A 118 0.80 30.65 -4.58
C LYS A 118 0.16 29.38 -3.99
N ILE A 119 -0.68 28.68 -4.79
CA ILE A 119 -1.33 27.43 -4.38
C ILE A 119 -0.28 26.35 -4.12
N ASP A 120 0.62 26.17 -5.06
CA ASP A 120 1.71 25.22 -4.94
C ASP A 120 2.63 25.53 -3.76
N SER A 121 3.01 26.81 -3.61
CA SER A 121 3.84 27.25 -2.49
C SER A 121 3.19 26.99 -1.13
N PHE A 122 1.87 27.21 -1.01
CA PHE A 122 1.14 26.94 0.24
C PHE A 122 1.05 25.46 0.54
N LEU A 123 0.63 24.63 -0.44
CA LEU A 123 0.50 23.19 -0.26
C LEU A 123 1.85 22.51 -0.01
N SER A 124 2.91 22.98 -0.67
CA SER A 124 4.28 22.48 -0.41
C SER A 124 4.75 22.81 1.00
N LYS A 125 4.49 24.02 1.52
CA LYS A 125 4.83 24.36 2.91
C LYS A 125 4.14 23.45 3.93
N ILE A 126 2.84 23.16 3.72
CA ILE A 126 2.12 22.20 4.58
C ILE A 126 2.82 20.82 4.53
N ASN A 127 3.11 20.34 3.31
CA ASN A 127 3.80 19.06 3.12
C ASN A 127 5.15 19.03 3.84
N ASP A 128 5.92 20.11 3.77
CA ASP A 128 7.24 20.23 4.39
C ASP A 128 7.17 20.24 5.92
N ILE A 129 6.11 20.81 6.52
CA ILE A 129 5.86 20.73 7.97
C ILE A 129 5.74 19.27 8.42
N PHE A 130 4.94 18.46 7.71
CA PHE A 130 4.80 17.04 8.05
C PHE A 130 6.10 16.26 7.88
N LEU A 131 6.90 16.62 6.88
CA LEU A 131 8.18 15.96 6.58
C LEU A 131 9.34 16.42 7.47
N ALA A 132 9.17 17.50 8.23
CA ALA A 132 10.15 17.94 9.23
C ALA A 132 10.27 16.94 10.40
N PHE A 133 9.26 16.09 10.60
CA PHE A 133 9.26 15.08 11.64
C PHE A 133 9.47 13.67 11.04
N PRO A 134 10.17 12.76 11.74
CA PRO A 134 10.19 11.34 11.36
C PRO A 134 8.77 10.78 11.35
N GLY A 135 8.32 10.25 10.19
CA GLY A 135 6.91 9.89 9.99
C GLY A 135 6.35 8.94 11.05
N MET A 136 7.10 7.88 11.40
CA MET A 136 6.65 6.93 12.42
C MET A 136 6.55 7.57 13.81
N VAL A 137 7.45 8.50 14.16
CA VAL A 137 7.39 9.22 15.45
C VAL A 137 6.13 10.09 15.52
N LEU A 138 5.83 10.81 14.44
CA LEU A 138 4.62 11.62 14.37
C LEU A 138 3.35 10.75 14.42
N ALA A 139 3.36 9.59 13.75
CA ALA A 139 2.24 8.65 13.79
C ALA A 139 1.99 8.11 15.21
N VAL A 140 3.06 7.79 15.97
CA VAL A 140 2.95 7.35 17.38
C VAL A 140 2.35 8.45 18.25
N VAL A 141 2.78 9.70 18.07
CA VAL A 141 2.22 10.83 18.83
C VAL A 141 0.73 11.00 18.53
N VAL A 142 0.35 11.00 17.25
CA VAL A 142 -1.05 11.15 16.84
C VAL A 142 -1.90 9.97 17.34
N ALA A 143 -1.41 8.73 17.19
CA ALA A 143 -2.09 7.54 17.69
C ALA A 143 -2.26 7.58 19.22
N GLY A 144 -1.23 8.00 19.95
CA GLY A 144 -1.30 8.18 21.42
C GLY A 144 -2.34 9.20 21.86
N MET A 145 -2.55 10.26 21.07
CA MET A 145 -3.61 11.26 21.33
C MET A 145 -5.02 10.75 21.03
N LEU A 146 -5.17 9.90 20.02
CA LEU A 146 -6.46 9.32 19.60
C LEU A 146 -6.88 8.13 20.49
N GLY A 147 -5.92 7.50 21.14
CA GLY A 147 -6.12 6.28 21.92
C GLY A 147 -5.94 5.00 21.10
N ASN A 148 -6.08 3.86 21.77
CA ASN A 148 -5.78 2.55 21.19
C ASN A 148 -6.85 2.10 20.18
N GLY A 149 -6.48 1.25 19.24
CA GLY A 149 -7.40 0.60 18.30
C GLY A 149 -7.01 0.77 16.84
N LEU A 150 -7.43 -0.21 16.03
CA LEU A 150 -7.12 -0.24 14.59
C LEU A 150 -7.60 1.03 13.87
N LEU A 151 -8.79 1.51 14.17
CA LEU A 151 -9.34 2.71 13.53
C LEU A 151 -8.48 3.95 13.82
N ASN A 152 -8.05 4.12 15.08
CA ASN A 152 -7.19 5.22 15.49
C ASN A 152 -5.81 5.13 14.86
N ALA A 153 -5.25 3.92 14.72
CA ALA A 153 -4.01 3.68 13.97
C ALA A 153 -4.16 4.04 12.48
N ILE A 154 -5.30 3.67 11.85
CA ILE A 154 -5.60 4.04 10.46
C ILE A 154 -5.62 5.56 10.30
N ILE A 155 -6.32 6.27 11.19
CA ILE A 155 -6.40 7.74 11.15
C ILE A 155 -5.02 8.36 11.36
N ALA A 156 -4.27 7.91 12.37
CA ALA A 156 -2.95 8.44 12.70
C ALA A 156 -1.96 8.29 11.53
N LEU A 157 -1.86 7.09 10.96
CA LEU A 157 -1.01 6.84 9.79
C LEU A 157 -1.49 7.63 8.57
N SER A 158 -2.79 7.76 8.36
CA SER A 158 -3.33 8.51 7.21
C SER A 158 -3.01 10.01 7.30
N ILE A 159 -3.07 10.60 8.49
CA ILE A 159 -2.71 12.01 8.72
C ILE A 159 -1.25 12.30 8.37
N VAL A 160 -0.36 11.33 8.53
CA VAL A 160 1.08 11.53 8.32
C VAL A 160 1.52 11.16 6.90
N ARG A 161 1.01 10.08 6.34
CA ARG A 161 1.57 9.43 5.15
C ARG A 161 1.13 10.00 3.80
N TRP A 162 0.09 10.83 3.74
CA TRP A 162 -0.38 11.43 2.48
C TRP A 162 0.70 12.24 1.76
N THR A 163 1.67 12.78 2.50
CA THR A 163 2.76 13.65 2.03
C THR A 163 3.61 13.01 0.94
N LYS A 164 3.88 11.70 1.05
CA LYS A 164 4.60 10.91 0.05
C LYS A 164 3.89 10.92 -1.30
N PHE A 165 2.58 10.63 -1.30
CA PHE A 165 1.76 10.60 -2.51
C PHE A 165 1.54 11.99 -3.08
N ALA A 166 1.41 13.01 -2.24
CA ALA A 166 1.30 14.41 -2.67
C ALA A 166 2.56 14.86 -3.43
N ARG A 167 3.75 14.54 -2.92
CA ARG A 167 5.01 14.87 -3.58
C ARG A 167 5.15 14.14 -4.92
N LEU A 168 4.83 12.84 -4.96
CA LEU A 168 4.87 12.06 -6.19
C LEU A 168 3.93 12.63 -7.25
N ALA A 169 2.66 12.82 -6.89
CA ALA A 169 1.63 13.34 -7.80
C ALA A 169 1.98 14.76 -8.28
N ARG A 170 2.46 15.63 -7.39
CA ARG A 170 2.90 16.98 -7.74
C ARG A 170 4.03 16.98 -8.77
N SER A 171 5.10 16.24 -8.51
CA SER A 171 6.24 16.14 -9.42
C SER A 171 5.83 15.65 -10.81
N LYS A 172 4.99 14.60 -10.88
CA LYS A 172 4.50 14.07 -12.15
C LYS A 172 3.54 15.02 -12.85
N THR A 173 2.67 15.70 -12.12
CA THR A 173 1.76 16.69 -12.68
C THR A 173 2.52 17.84 -13.34
N ILE A 174 3.56 18.36 -12.70
CA ILE A 174 4.41 19.42 -13.27
C ILE A 174 5.04 18.92 -14.58
N SER A 175 5.64 17.73 -14.57
CA SER A 175 6.28 17.17 -15.77
C SER A 175 5.30 16.97 -16.94
N ILE A 176 4.08 16.47 -16.66
CA ILE A 176 3.06 16.25 -17.70
C ILE A 176 2.50 17.57 -18.21
N LYS A 177 2.28 18.54 -17.33
CA LYS A 177 1.74 19.87 -17.68
C LYS A 177 2.60 20.60 -18.71
N GLU A 178 3.92 20.37 -18.71
CA GLU A 178 4.87 20.99 -19.65
C GLU A 178 4.89 20.30 -21.01
N MET A 179 4.21 19.17 -21.19
CA MET A 179 4.16 18.47 -22.48
C MET A 179 3.32 19.23 -23.49
N THR A 180 3.75 19.23 -24.75
CA THR A 180 3.12 19.97 -25.88
C THR A 180 1.66 19.60 -26.11
N PHE A 181 1.27 18.34 -25.87
CA PHE A 181 -0.12 17.92 -26.03
C PHE A 181 -1.07 18.59 -25.02
N ILE A 182 -0.61 18.93 -23.81
CA ILE A 182 -1.42 19.68 -22.82
C ILE A 182 -1.67 21.12 -23.32
N SER A 183 -0.68 21.74 -23.92
CA SER A 183 -0.85 23.05 -24.56
C SER A 183 -1.87 22.99 -25.71
N SER A 184 -1.82 21.93 -26.52
CA SER A 184 -2.81 21.70 -27.59
C SER A 184 -4.23 21.52 -27.03
N CYS A 185 -4.39 20.80 -25.91
CA CYS A 185 -5.69 20.67 -25.23
C CYS A 185 -6.25 22.02 -24.78
N LYS A 186 -5.40 22.93 -24.25
CA LYS A 186 -5.81 24.28 -23.86
C LYS A 186 -6.25 25.11 -25.06
N ILE A 187 -5.49 25.07 -26.14
CA ILE A 187 -5.83 25.77 -27.40
C ILE A 187 -7.15 25.24 -27.96
N SER A 188 -7.43 23.96 -27.84
CA SER A 188 -8.69 23.32 -28.23
C SER A 188 -9.87 23.63 -27.31
N GLY A 189 -9.70 24.47 -26.28
CA GLY A 189 -10.77 24.94 -25.40
C GLY A 189 -11.16 23.98 -24.27
N LEU A 190 -10.34 22.97 -23.96
CA LEU A 190 -10.60 22.12 -22.80
C LEU A 190 -10.45 22.91 -21.50
N SER A 191 -11.40 22.72 -20.57
CA SER A 191 -11.30 23.29 -19.22
C SER A 191 -10.20 22.63 -18.40
N ASP A 192 -9.68 23.32 -17.38
CA ASP A 192 -8.67 22.79 -16.48
C ASP A 192 -9.10 21.46 -15.81
N PHE A 193 -10.38 21.38 -15.42
CA PHE A 193 -10.94 20.13 -14.86
C PHE A 193 -10.90 18.97 -15.86
N GLN A 194 -11.20 19.23 -17.14
CA GLN A 194 -11.13 18.22 -18.20
C GLN A 194 -9.68 17.79 -18.45
N ILE A 195 -8.74 18.72 -18.43
CA ILE A 195 -7.32 18.43 -18.60
C ILE A 195 -6.82 17.57 -17.44
N ILE A 196 -7.14 17.94 -16.20
CA ILE A 196 -6.75 17.18 -15.00
C ILE A 196 -7.30 15.76 -15.06
N THR A 197 -8.61 15.61 -15.25
CA THR A 197 -9.28 14.30 -15.14
C THR A 197 -9.03 13.39 -16.33
N LYS A 198 -8.95 13.93 -17.54
CA LYS A 198 -8.81 13.13 -18.77
C LYS A 198 -7.36 12.93 -19.21
N HIS A 199 -6.45 13.80 -18.81
CA HIS A 199 -5.08 13.76 -19.29
C HIS A 199 -4.04 13.63 -18.19
N ILE A 200 -4.12 14.39 -17.10
CA ILE A 200 -3.09 14.34 -16.05
C ILE A 200 -3.26 13.08 -15.19
N ILE A 201 -4.42 12.89 -14.55
CA ILE A 201 -4.66 11.76 -13.65
C ILE A 201 -4.38 10.42 -14.35
N PRO A 202 -4.91 10.12 -15.55
CA PRO A 202 -4.62 8.85 -16.21
C PRO A 202 -3.13 8.61 -16.51
N ASN A 203 -2.39 9.68 -16.80
CA ASN A 203 -0.96 9.56 -17.11
C ASN A 203 -0.09 9.32 -15.87
N ILE A 204 -0.46 9.84 -14.70
CA ILE A 204 0.26 9.58 -13.45
C ILE A 204 -0.11 8.23 -12.83
N MET A 205 -1.24 7.63 -13.21
CA MET A 205 -1.77 6.40 -12.61
C MET A 205 -0.79 5.23 -12.68
N ARG A 206 0.00 5.10 -13.75
CA ARG A 206 0.97 4.00 -13.89
C ARG A 206 1.96 3.95 -12.73
N GLU A 207 2.54 5.09 -12.37
CA GLU A 207 3.51 5.17 -11.28
C GLU A 207 2.84 5.13 -9.91
N LEU A 208 1.65 5.72 -9.81
CA LEU A 208 0.85 5.66 -8.58
C LEU A 208 0.51 4.22 -8.22
N VAL A 209 0.02 3.40 -9.17
CA VAL A 209 -0.33 2.00 -8.91
C VAL A 209 0.87 1.21 -8.41
N ILE A 210 2.04 1.37 -9.01
CA ILE A 210 3.26 0.70 -8.55
C ILE A 210 3.60 1.11 -7.11
N THR A 211 3.55 2.42 -6.83
CA THR A 211 3.84 2.95 -5.49
C THR A 211 2.83 2.46 -4.46
N VAL A 212 1.54 2.45 -4.79
CA VAL A 212 0.44 1.93 -3.96
C VAL A 212 0.68 0.47 -3.58
N MET A 213 1.00 -0.39 -4.54
CA MET A 213 1.22 -1.81 -4.29
C MET A 213 2.41 -2.06 -3.35
N LEU A 214 3.50 -1.33 -3.54
CA LEU A 214 4.67 -1.42 -2.66
C LEU A 214 4.37 -0.85 -1.26
N ASP A 215 3.53 0.18 -1.18
CA ASP A 215 3.23 0.87 0.07
C ASP A 215 2.32 0.06 1.00
N ILE A 216 1.50 -0.85 0.46
CA ILE A 216 0.66 -1.77 1.27
C ILE A 216 1.53 -2.58 2.24
N GLY A 217 2.60 -3.21 1.74
CA GLY A 217 3.50 -4.00 2.59
C GLY A 217 4.21 -3.17 3.67
N VAL A 218 4.67 -1.95 3.31
CA VAL A 218 5.27 -1.03 4.29
C VAL A 218 4.26 -0.62 5.35
N THR A 219 3.02 -0.34 4.94
CA THR A 219 1.95 0.07 5.86
C THR A 219 1.55 -1.05 6.82
N MET A 220 1.56 -2.31 6.38
CA MET A 220 1.36 -3.45 7.29
C MET A 220 2.40 -3.48 8.41
N LEU A 221 3.68 -3.28 8.08
CA LEU A 221 4.75 -3.22 9.08
C LEU A 221 4.56 -2.03 10.04
N GLU A 222 4.07 -0.89 9.56
CA GLU A 222 3.82 0.26 10.42
C GLU A 222 2.62 0.07 11.35
N ILE A 223 1.54 -0.58 10.88
CA ILE A 223 0.41 -0.98 11.75
C ILE A 223 0.92 -1.93 12.83
N ALA A 224 1.66 -2.98 12.44
CA ALA A 224 2.25 -3.91 13.40
C ALA A 224 3.17 -3.21 14.42
N GLY A 225 3.95 -2.20 13.97
CA GLY A 225 4.77 -1.37 14.85
C GLY A 225 3.94 -0.56 15.86
N LEU A 226 2.82 0.03 15.44
CA LEU A 226 1.90 0.73 16.35
C LEU A 226 1.23 -0.25 17.32
N SER A 227 0.83 -1.42 16.86
CA SER A 227 0.23 -2.46 17.69
C SER A 227 1.22 -3.00 18.72
N PHE A 228 2.48 -3.19 18.35
CA PHE A 228 3.55 -3.55 19.27
C PHE A 228 3.73 -2.54 20.40
N LEU A 229 3.55 -1.24 20.11
CA LEU A 229 3.56 -0.15 21.09
C LEU A 229 2.22 -0.03 21.88
N GLY A 230 1.25 -0.91 21.62
CA GLY A 230 -0.06 -0.89 22.26
C GLY A 230 -1.02 0.18 21.72
N LEU A 231 -0.72 0.80 20.57
CA LEU A 231 -1.54 1.87 19.98
C LEU A 231 -2.40 1.39 18.79
N GLY A 232 -2.13 0.17 18.28
CA GLY A 232 -2.86 -0.44 17.17
C GLY A 232 -3.98 -1.36 17.61
N VAL A 233 -4.05 -2.53 16.97
CA VAL A 233 -5.05 -3.57 17.31
C VAL A 233 -4.87 -4.03 18.74
N GLN A 234 -5.96 -4.13 19.47
CA GLN A 234 -5.93 -4.53 20.88
C GLN A 234 -6.26 -6.02 21.04
N PRO A 235 -5.61 -6.70 22.01
CA PRO A 235 -6.06 -8.02 22.41
C PRO A 235 -7.56 -8.01 22.81
N PRO A 236 -8.30 -9.10 22.53
CA PRO A 236 -7.82 -10.41 22.05
C PRO A 236 -7.65 -10.54 20.53
N THR A 237 -8.02 -9.53 19.74
CA THR A 237 -8.02 -9.59 18.28
C THR A 237 -6.69 -10.08 17.72
N ALA A 238 -6.75 -11.03 16.76
CA ALA A 238 -5.58 -11.53 16.06
C ALA A 238 -5.16 -10.53 14.97
N GLU A 239 -3.84 -10.30 14.82
CA GLU A 239 -3.23 -9.53 13.73
C GLU A 239 -1.85 -10.12 13.38
N TRP A 240 -1.34 -9.77 12.20
CA TRP A 240 0.01 -10.12 11.73
C TRP A 240 1.06 -9.13 12.19
#